data_2ea519055d22b4fefec866a7181e7c12
#
_entry.id   2ea519055d22b4fefec866a7181e7c12
#
_cell.length_a   1.000
_cell.length_b   1.000
_cell.length_c   1.000
_cell.angle_alpha   90.00
_cell.angle_beta   90.00
_cell.angle_gamma   90.00
#
_symmetry.space_group_name_H-M   'P 1'
#
loop_
_entity.id
_entity.type
_entity.pdbx_description
1 polymer ?
#
loop_
_entity_poly.entity_id
_entity_poly.type
_entity_poly.pdbx_seq_one_letter_code
_entity_poly.pdbx_strand_id
1 'polypeptide(L)'
;MSAQRPTFLLPILAILGSIAFLCTGTSWAKHSLFPEIGAQGTTALRLGFAAALMLLFWRPWRAPIARHDLRSIALYGATLGVMCLSFYLSLRTLPFGVAVAIQFAGPLSVAVWSSRRPLDYGWIALAVLGLGLLLPLGHDVNTLDPTGIAYAAFGAIGWACYINFGKRVGHLPVSITAPLGAAVAAVVVVPVGVAHAGAALLSPSVLLTGLGVALISCAIPISLELFALKHLPKHVFGTMTSMEPAVAALLALVLLGEVLSFTQCVAIALIMTASMGCALTAQARRAKQVPVVAEAA
;
A
#
# COMPACT_ATOMS: atom_id res chain seq x y z
N MET A 1 -9.66 34.54 9.58
CA MET A 1 -8.97 33.23 9.42
C MET A 1 -9.67 32.49 8.30
N SER A 2 -9.09 32.44 7.12
CA SER A 2 -9.66 31.76 5.95
C SER A 2 -9.71 30.25 6.24
N ALA A 3 -10.91 29.69 6.34
CA ALA A 3 -11.11 28.25 6.40
C ALA A 3 -10.57 27.65 5.08
N GLN A 4 -9.36 27.13 5.09
CA GLN A 4 -8.80 26.39 3.97
C GLN A 4 -9.73 25.21 3.70
N ARG A 5 -10.40 25.22 2.55
CA ARG A 5 -11.20 24.10 2.05
C ARG A 5 -10.26 22.90 2.03
N PRO A 6 -10.58 21.79 2.71
CA PRO A 6 -9.75 20.61 2.64
C PRO A 6 -9.78 20.08 1.21
N THR A 7 -8.77 20.44 0.45
CA THR A 7 -8.63 19.99 -0.93
C THR A 7 -8.24 18.52 -0.92
N PHE A 8 -8.99 17.67 -1.62
CA PHE A 8 -8.62 16.24 -1.83
C PHE A 8 -7.31 16.08 -2.60
N LEU A 9 -6.81 17.16 -3.19
CA LEU A 9 -5.62 17.14 -4.03
C LEU A 9 -4.40 16.60 -3.27
N LEU A 10 -4.13 17.10 -2.07
CA LEU A 10 -2.96 16.68 -1.30
C LEU A 10 -2.99 15.20 -0.90
N PRO A 11 -4.10 14.64 -0.36
CA PRO A 11 -4.21 13.21 -0.12
C PRO A 11 -4.12 12.35 -1.38
N ILE A 12 -4.63 12.82 -2.53
CA ILE A 12 -4.50 12.12 -3.81
C ILE A 12 -3.04 12.10 -4.26
N LEU A 13 -2.35 13.24 -4.22
CA LEU A 13 -0.92 13.31 -4.54
C LEU A 13 -0.08 12.46 -3.59
N ALA A 14 -0.45 12.40 -2.32
CA ALA A 14 0.23 11.55 -1.34
C ALA A 14 0.11 10.06 -1.70
N ILE A 15 -1.07 9.59 -2.11
CA ILE A 15 -1.25 8.19 -2.49
C ILE A 15 -0.51 7.86 -3.80
N LEU A 16 -0.52 8.77 -4.78
CA LEU A 16 0.22 8.59 -6.03
C LEU A 16 1.74 8.57 -5.78
N GLY A 17 2.23 9.48 -4.95
CA GLY A 17 3.62 9.49 -4.52
C GLY A 17 4.00 8.23 -3.77
N SER A 18 3.15 7.75 -2.85
CA SER A 18 3.35 6.49 -2.14
C SER A 18 3.50 5.32 -3.11
N ILE A 19 2.60 5.19 -4.09
CA ILE A 19 2.64 4.14 -5.10
C ILE A 19 3.94 4.20 -5.91
N ALA A 20 4.32 5.37 -6.40
CA ALA A 20 5.55 5.54 -7.18
C ALA A 20 6.81 5.14 -6.39
N PHE A 21 6.94 5.61 -5.16
CA PHE A 21 8.04 5.25 -4.27
C PHE A 21 8.04 3.75 -3.93
N LEU A 22 6.87 3.19 -3.62
CA LEU A 22 6.71 1.78 -3.29
C LEU A 22 7.12 0.88 -4.46
N CYS A 23 6.61 1.14 -5.67
CA CYS A 23 6.93 0.35 -6.86
C CYS A 23 8.43 0.42 -7.20
N THR A 24 9.02 1.62 -7.18
CA THR A 24 10.45 1.80 -7.44
C THR A 24 11.30 1.06 -6.41
N GLY A 25 11.02 1.24 -5.12
CA GLY A 25 11.78 0.62 -4.06
C GLY A 25 11.58 -0.90 -3.98
N THR A 26 10.39 -1.41 -4.33
CA THR A 26 10.14 -2.86 -4.38
C THR A 26 10.87 -3.52 -5.56
N SER A 27 10.91 -2.87 -6.72
CA SER A 27 11.70 -3.33 -7.87
C SER A 27 13.19 -3.38 -7.52
N TRP A 28 13.70 -2.34 -6.87
CA TRP A 28 15.08 -2.32 -6.39
C TRP A 28 15.36 -3.44 -5.37
N ALA A 29 14.49 -3.63 -4.38
CA ALA A 29 14.61 -4.70 -3.39
C ALA A 29 14.64 -6.09 -4.03
N LYS A 30 13.76 -6.35 -5.01
CA LYS A 30 13.69 -7.62 -5.73
C LYS A 30 14.99 -7.91 -6.49
N HIS A 31 15.59 -6.91 -7.09
CA HIS A 31 16.80 -7.09 -7.89
C HIS A 31 18.05 -7.26 -7.01
N SER A 32 18.16 -6.52 -5.90
CA SER A 32 19.37 -6.46 -5.10
C SER A 32 19.36 -7.33 -3.84
N LEU A 33 18.23 -7.43 -3.12
CA LEU A 33 18.16 -8.11 -1.82
C LEU A 33 17.62 -9.53 -1.88
N PHE A 34 16.66 -9.81 -2.79
CA PHE A 34 16.09 -11.16 -2.89
C PHE A 34 17.10 -12.26 -3.16
N PRO A 35 18.11 -12.09 -4.04
CA PRO A 35 19.10 -13.12 -4.29
C PRO A 35 19.98 -13.45 -3.06
N GLU A 36 20.23 -12.43 -2.20
CA GLU A 36 21.15 -12.58 -1.07
C GLU A 36 20.47 -13.09 0.21
N ILE A 37 19.29 -12.55 0.54
CA ILE A 37 18.61 -12.78 1.83
C ILE A 37 17.17 -13.28 1.72
N GLY A 38 16.69 -13.53 0.50
CA GLY A 38 15.33 -14.03 0.24
C GLY A 38 14.22 -13.04 0.60
N ALA A 39 12.99 -13.50 0.44
CA ALA A 39 11.78 -12.70 0.69
C ALA A 39 11.65 -12.27 2.15
N GLN A 40 11.91 -13.18 3.08
CA GLN A 40 11.77 -12.94 4.53
C GLN A 40 12.81 -11.95 5.03
N GLY A 41 14.09 -12.14 4.65
CA GLY A 41 15.18 -11.23 5.00
C GLY A 41 14.96 -9.83 4.45
N THR A 42 14.54 -9.74 3.18
CA THR A 42 14.21 -8.46 2.53
C THR A 42 13.10 -7.73 3.27
N THR A 43 12.00 -8.42 3.63
CA THR A 43 10.89 -7.81 4.36
C THR A 43 11.32 -7.37 5.75
N ALA A 44 12.16 -8.16 6.43
CA ALA A 44 12.69 -7.83 7.76
C ALA A 44 13.55 -6.57 7.74
N LEU A 45 14.49 -6.44 6.81
CA LEU A 45 15.33 -5.24 6.68
C LEU A 45 14.50 -4.01 6.30
N ARG A 46 13.57 -4.14 5.35
CA ARG A 46 12.69 -3.04 4.93
C ARG A 46 11.90 -2.47 6.11
N LEU A 47 11.18 -3.32 6.82
CA LEU A 47 10.34 -2.89 7.96
C LEU A 47 11.18 -2.53 9.17
N GLY A 48 12.27 -3.25 9.45
CA GLY A 48 13.17 -2.96 10.56
C GLY A 48 13.83 -1.59 10.44
N PHE A 49 14.46 -1.30 9.30
CA PHE A 49 15.07 0.02 9.05
C PHE A 49 14.03 1.12 8.93
N ALA A 50 12.89 0.87 8.26
CA ALA A 50 11.82 1.86 8.18
C ALA A 50 11.32 2.23 9.59
N ALA A 51 11.09 1.24 10.45
CA ALA A 51 10.69 1.47 11.84
C ALA A 51 11.76 2.29 12.59
N ALA A 52 13.03 1.91 12.49
CA ALA A 52 14.13 2.63 13.15
C ALA A 52 14.21 4.08 12.67
N LEU A 53 14.21 4.31 11.34
CA LEU A 53 14.26 5.65 10.76
C LEU A 53 13.07 6.51 11.19
N MET A 54 11.86 5.94 11.12
CA MET A 54 10.64 6.67 11.48
C MET A 54 10.57 6.96 12.97
N LEU A 55 11.00 6.03 13.83
CA LEU A 55 11.08 6.25 15.28
C LEU A 55 12.09 7.36 15.60
N LEU A 56 13.27 7.34 15.02
CA LEU A 56 14.30 8.36 15.23
C LEU A 56 13.86 9.74 14.75
N PHE A 57 13.20 9.82 13.61
CA PHE A 57 12.75 11.08 13.01
C PHE A 57 11.56 11.67 13.75
N TRP A 58 10.51 10.88 13.95
CA TRP A 58 9.24 11.37 14.52
C TRP A 58 9.21 11.38 16.05
N ARG A 59 10.02 10.56 16.73
CA ARG A 59 10.13 10.45 18.21
C ARG A 59 8.76 10.36 18.91
N PRO A 60 7.92 9.36 18.56
CA PRO A 60 6.52 9.29 19.02
C PRO A 60 6.37 9.17 20.54
N TRP A 61 7.41 8.73 21.26
CA TRP A 61 7.42 8.64 22.74
C TRP A 61 7.33 9.98 23.47
N ARG A 62 7.49 11.11 22.75
CA ARG A 62 7.34 12.45 23.31
C ARG A 62 5.89 12.90 23.42
N ALA A 63 4.96 12.20 22.77
CA ALA A 63 3.54 12.52 22.79
C ALA A 63 2.79 11.59 23.75
N PRO A 64 1.82 12.10 24.51
CA PRO A 64 0.97 11.24 25.33
C PRO A 64 0.07 10.39 24.41
N ILE A 65 0.06 9.08 24.64
CA ILE A 65 -0.75 8.13 23.88
C ILE A 65 -1.67 7.42 24.87
N ALA A 66 -2.96 7.44 24.61
CA ALA A 66 -3.92 6.75 25.44
C ALA A 66 -3.80 5.22 25.31
N ARG A 67 -4.05 4.47 26.37
CA ARG A 67 -3.90 2.99 26.36
C ARG A 67 -4.79 2.30 25.31
N HIS A 68 -5.99 2.84 25.03
CA HIS A 68 -6.89 2.27 24.01
C HIS A 68 -6.33 2.46 22.60
N ASP A 69 -5.58 3.53 22.35
CA ASP A 69 -4.94 3.80 21.06
C ASP A 69 -3.78 2.84 20.79
N LEU A 70 -3.04 2.44 21.82
CA LEU A 70 -1.95 1.47 21.69
C LEU A 70 -2.44 0.14 21.10
N ARG A 71 -3.62 -0.35 21.54
CA ARG A 71 -4.22 -1.56 20.96
C ARG A 71 -4.55 -1.38 19.48
N SER A 72 -5.12 -0.24 19.12
CA SER A 72 -5.46 0.06 17.72
C SER A 72 -4.22 0.20 16.83
N ILE A 73 -3.15 0.85 17.35
CA ILE A 73 -1.85 0.96 16.69
C ILE A 73 -1.20 -0.43 16.54
N ALA A 74 -1.27 -1.27 17.59
CA ALA A 74 -0.73 -2.63 17.54
C ALA A 74 -1.43 -3.49 16.47
N LEU A 75 -2.76 -3.43 16.39
CA LEU A 75 -3.51 -4.14 15.35
C LEU A 75 -3.18 -3.61 13.95
N TYR A 76 -3.08 -2.29 13.78
CA TYR A 76 -2.66 -1.66 12.53
C TYR A 76 -1.26 -2.11 12.11
N GLY A 77 -0.28 -2.06 13.02
CA GLY A 77 1.09 -2.45 12.72
C GLY A 77 1.25 -3.96 12.50
N ALA A 78 0.55 -4.81 13.26
CA ALA A 78 0.57 -6.25 13.06
C ALA A 78 -0.01 -6.63 11.68
N THR A 79 -1.12 -6.03 11.28
CA THR A 79 -1.69 -6.26 9.94
C THR A 79 -0.77 -5.76 8.82
N LEU A 80 -0.09 -4.63 9.01
CA LEU A 80 0.94 -4.15 8.08
C LEU A 80 2.08 -5.16 7.93
N GLY A 81 2.61 -5.69 9.03
CA GLY A 81 3.69 -6.68 9.00
C GLY A 81 3.28 -7.97 8.32
N VAL A 82 2.13 -8.52 8.70
CA VAL A 82 1.57 -9.75 8.12
C VAL A 82 1.30 -9.58 6.62
N MET A 83 0.68 -8.46 6.22
CA MET A 83 0.42 -8.13 4.82
C MET A 83 1.71 -8.09 4.01
N CYS A 84 2.72 -7.36 4.47
CA CYS A 84 4.00 -7.24 3.77
C CYS A 84 4.72 -8.59 3.67
N LEU A 85 4.80 -9.35 4.77
CA LEU A 85 5.47 -10.66 4.78
C LEU A 85 4.77 -11.63 3.83
N SER A 86 3.45 -11.73 3.89
CA SER A 86 2.66 -12.61 3.04
C SER A 86 2.82 -12.27 1.56
N PHE A 87 2.84 -10.98 1.21
CA PHE A 87 3.12 -10.55 -0.15
C PHE A 87 4.48 -11.03 -0.66
N TYR A 88 5.54 -10.77 0.11
CA TYR A 88 6.87 -11.18 -0.30
C TYR A 88 7.04 -12.70 -0.34
N LEU A 89 6.36 -13.45 0.54
CA LEU A 89 6.32 -14.92 0.49
C LEU A 89 5.62 -15.42 -0.79
N SER A 90 4.54 -14.78 -1.22
CA SER A 90 3.84 -15.16 -2.45
C SER A 90 4.71 -14.98 -3.70
N LEU A 91 5.60 -13.98 -3.70
CA LEU A 91 6.54 -13.71 -4.80
C LEU A 91 7.63 -14.78 -4.99
N ARG A 92 7.74 -15.74 -4.08
CA ARG A 92 8.67 -16.87 -4.23
C ARG A 92 8.21 -17.85 -5.30
N THR A 93 6.91 -18.00 -5.47
CA THR A 93 6.31 -19.03 -6.33
C THR A 93 5.34 -18.46 -7.36
N LEU A 94 4.86 -17.23 -7.17
CA LEU A 94 3.98 -16.57 -8.13
C LEU A 94 4.71 -15.50 -8.95
N PRO A 95 4.33 -15.34 -10.23
CA PRO A 95 4.68 -14.14 -11.00
C PRO A 95 4.20 -12.88 -10.27
N PHE A 96 4.99 -11.80 -10.36
CA PHE A 96 4.72 -10.54 -9.65
C PHE A 96 3.30 -10.02 -9.91
N GLY A 97 2.88 -9.96 -11.18
CA GLY A 97 1.55 -9.46 -11.55
C GLY A 97 0.40 -10.26 -10.96
N VAL A 98 0.53 -11.60 -10.88
CA VAL A 98 -0.49 -12.48 -10.29
C VAL A 98 -0.59 -12.25 -8.77
N ALA A 99 0.56 -12.21 -8.08
CA ALA A 99 0.59 -11.96 -6.64
C ALA A 99 -0.03 -10.60 -6.29
N VAL A 100 0.32 -9.54 -7.02
CA VAL A 100 -0.25 -8.20 -6.88
C VAL A 100 -1.75 -8.23 -7.10
N ALA A 101 -2.23 -8.85 -8.18
CA ALA A 101 -3.66 -8.88 -8.52
C ALA A 101 -4.50 -9.57 -7.43
N ILE A 102 -4.03 -10.72 -6.90
CA ILE A 102 -4.72 -11.41 -5.81
C ILE A 102 -4.74 -10.51 -4.57
N GLN A 103 -3.63 -9.87 -4.24
CA GLN A 103 -3.53 -9.02 -3.07
C GLN A 103 -4.44 -7.78 -3.16
N PHE A 104 -4.65 -7.23 -4.37
CA PHE A 104 -5.56 -6.11 -4.59
C PHE A 104 -7.05 -6.45 -4.33
N ALA A 105 -7.42 -7.71 -4.24
CA ALA A 105 -8.76 -8.09 -3.77
C ALA A 105 -9.06 -7.52 -2.37
N GLY A 106 -8.04 -7.29 -1.53
CA GLY A 106 -8.19 -6.68 -0.21
C GLY A 106 -8.75 -5.26 -0.25
N PRO A 107 -8.05 -4.27 -0.81
CA PRO A 107 -8.54 -2.89 -0.97
C PRO A 107 -9.85 -2.81 -1.73
N LEU A 108 -10.03 -3.60 -2.79
CA LEU A 108 -11.28 -3.62 -3.57
C LEU A 108 -12.45 -4.15 -2.76
N SER A 109 -12.26 -5.20 -1.94
CA SER A 109 -13.33 -5.70 -1.05
C SER A 109 -13.76 -4.63 -0.04
N VAL A 110 -12.82 -3.87 0.53
CA VAL A 110 -13.12 -2.74 1.41
C VAL A 110 -13.84 -1.62 0.65
N ALA A 111 -13.45 -1.35 -0.59
CA ALA A 111 -14.13 -0.39 -1.45
C ALA A 111 -15.58 -0.79 -1.69
N VAL A 112 -15.84 -2.04 -2.09
CA VAL A 112 -17.21 -2.59 -2.27
C VAL A 112 -18.01 -2.48 -0.97
N TRP A 113 -17.47 -2.96 0.14
CA TRP A 113 -18.18 -2.97 1.43
C TRP A 113 -18.50 -1.57 1.95
N SER A 114 -17.64 -0.58 1.67
CA SER A 114 -17.84 0.80 2.12
C SER A 114 -18.60 1.66 1.12
N SER A 115 -18.89 1.17 -0.06
CA SER A 115 -19.66 1.89 -1.09
C SER A 115 -21.15 1.92 -0.74
N ARG A 116 -21.80 3.04 -1.07
CA ARG A 116 -23.21 3.29 -0.76
C ARG A 116 -24.03 3.71 -1.98
N ARG A 117 -23.41 3.89 -3.14
CA ARG A 117 -24.07 4.43 -4.33
C ARG A 117 -23.72 3.64 -5.58
N PRO A 118 -24.63 3.52 -6.55
CA PRO A 118 -24.39 2.78 -7.79
C PRO A 118 -23.16 3.22 -8.55
N LEU A 119 -22.88 4.53 -8.58
CA LEU A 119 -21.72 5.09 -9.26
C LEU A 119 -20.38 4.63 -8.66
N ASP A 120 -20.32 4.41 -7.33
CA ASP A 120 -19.12 3.90 -6.67
C ASP A 120 -18.83 2.47 -7.12
N TYR A 121 -19.89 1.63 -7.28
CA TYR A 121 -19.76 0.26 -7.82
C TYR A 121 -19.34 0.27 -9.29
N GLY A 122 -19.77 1.27 -10.07
CA GLY A 122 -19.32 1.45 -11.45
C GLY A 122 -17.81 1.66 -11.56
N TRP A 123 -17.24 2.53 -10.73
CA TRP A 123 -15.79 2.74 -10.67
C TRP A 123 -15.03 1.51 -10.20
N ILE A 124 -15.55 0.79 -9.21
CA ILE A 124 -14.95 -0.45 -8.72
C ILE A 124 -14.96 -1.53 -9.81
N ALA A 125 -16.09 -1.71 -10.50
CA ALA A 125 -16.20 -2.67 -11.59
C ALA A 125 -15.20 -2.37 -12.72
N LEU A 126 -15.01 -1.10 -13.05
CA LEU A 126 -14.05 -0.66 -14.05
C LEU A 126 -12.60 -0.96 -13.62
N ALA A 127 -12.28 -0.75 -12.34
CA ALA A 127 -10.97 -1.10 -11.78
C ALA A 127 -10.72 -2.61 -11.80
N VAL A 128 -11.73 -3.42 -11.44
CA VAL A 128 -11.66 -4.89 -11.48
C VAL A 128 -11.46 -5.41 -12.90
N LEU A 129 -12.20 -4.85 -13.88
CA LEU A 129 -12.02 -5.19 -15.29
C LEU A 129 -10.60 -4.86 -15.79
N GLY A 130 -10.10 -3.67 -15.49
CA GLY A 130 -8.74 -3.27 -15.85
C GLY A 130 -7.70 -4.17 -15.20
N LEU A 131 -7.86 -4.50 -13.91
CA LEU A 131 -6.97 -5.42 -13.22
C LEU A 131 -6.99 -6.84 -13.83
N GLY A 132 -8.18 -7.34 -14.19
CA GLY A 132 -8.34 -8.62 -14.86
C GLY A 132 -7.62 -8.66 -16.21
N LEU A 133 -7.71 -7.57 -17.00
CA LEU A 133 -7.01 -7.46 -18.30
C LEU A 133 -5.48 -7.31 -18.15
N LEU A 134 -5.01 -6.77 -17.01
CA LEU A 134 -3.58 -6.65 -16.74
C LEU A 134 -2.93 -7.98 -16.38
N LEU A 135 -3.73 -8.93 -15.87
CA LEU A 135 -3.27 -10.27 -15.57
C LEU A 135 -2.88 -11.03 -16.84
N PRO A 136 -1.79 -11.78 -16.85
CA PRO A 136 -1.42 -12.67 -17.94
C PRO A 136 -2.31 -13.92 -17.91
N LEU A 137 -3.60 -13.78 -18.27
CA LEU A 137 -4.57 -14.89 -18.28
C LEU A 137 -4.38 -15.87 -19.46
N GLY A 138 -3.33 -15.68 -20.26
CA GLY A 138 -3.17 -16.37 -21.52
C GLY A 138 -2.41 -17.70 -21.49
N HIS A 139 -1.62 -18.02 -20.49
CA HIS A 139 -0.83 -19.27 -20.44
C HIS A 139 -0.72 -19.79 -19.01
N ASP A 140 -1.21 -21.02 -18.79
CA ASP A 140 -0.94 -21.90 -17.65
C ASP A 140 -1.42 -21.45 -16.23
N VAL A 141 -2.67 -21.07 -16.09
CA VAL A 141 -3.32 -20.89 -14.76
C VAL A 141 -3.22 -22.20 -13.92
N ASN A 142 -3.16 -23.36 -14.59
CA ASN A 142 -3.05 -24.69 -13.93
C ASN A 142 -1.67 -24.97 -13.32
N THR A 143 -0.67 -24.11 -13.55
CA THR A 143 0.71 -24.29 -13.02
C THR A 143 1.02 -23.36 -11.84
N LEU A 144 0.05 -22.56 -11.38
CA LEU A 144 0.27 -21.66 -10.25
C LEU A 144 0.34 -22.45 -8.93
N ASP A 145 1.40 -22.21 -8.16
CA ASP A 145 1.57 -22.86 -6.85
C ASP A 145 0.46 -22.44 -5.87
N PRO A 146 -0.35 -23.36 -5.35
CA PRO A 146 -1.40 -23.07 -4.37
C PRO A 146 -0.87 -22.38 -3.11
N THR A 147 0.38 -22.66 -2.72
CA THR A 147 1.00 -22.04 -1.54
C THR A 147 1.20 -20.54 -1.77
N GLY A 148 1.66 -20.15 -2.96
CA GLY A 148 1.79 -18.74 -3.33
C GLY A 148 0.47 -18.03 -3.37
N ILE A 149 -0.57 -18.68 -3.93
CA ILE A 149 -1.95 -18.14 -3.95
C ILE A 149 -2.46 -17.93 -2.52
N ALA A 150 -2.25 -18.90 -1.62
CA ALA A 150 -2.65 -18.79 -0.22
C ALA A 150 -1.95 -17.62 0.48
N TYR A 151 -0.65 -17.42 0.28
CA TYR A 151 0.07 -16.27 0.81
C TYR A 151 -0.45 -14.94 0.25
N ALA A 152 -0.70 -14.85 -1.06
CA ALA A 152 -1.26 -13.64 -1.67
C ALA A 152 -2.66 -13.31 -1.14
N ALA A 153 -3.54 -14.33 -1.01
CA ALA A 153 -4.88 -14.18 -0.45
C ALA A 153 -4.85 -13.76 1.03
N PHE A 154 -3.95 -14.34 1.83
CA PHE A 154 -3.73 -13.93 3.21
C PHE A 154 -3.22 -12.49 3.31
N GLY A 155 -2.33 -12.09 2.41
CA GLY A 155 -1.90 -10.71 2.24
C GLY A 155 -3.06 -9.77 1.90
N ALA A 156 -4.01 -10.19 1.05
CA ALA A 156 -5.22 -9.42 0.72
C ALA A 156 -6.10 -9.18 1.96
N ILE A 157 -6.34 -10.21 2.77
CA ILE A 157 -7.06 -10.09 4.05
C ILE A 157 -6.33 -9.12 4.97
N GLY A 158 -5.00 -9.27 5.09
CA GLY A 158 -4.15 -8.35 5.85
C GLY A 158 -4.31 -6.89 5.40
N TRP A 159 -4.36 -6.65 4.08
CA TRP A 159 -4.54 -5.29 3.54
C TRP A 159 -5.92 -4.72 3.83
N ALA A 160 -6.98 -5.52 3.71
CA ALA A 160 -8.32 -5.10 4.10
C ALA A 160 -8.38 -4.73 5.60
N CYS A 161 -7.75 -5.52 6.46
CA CYS A 161 -7.62 -5.23 7.90
C CYS A 161 -6.78 -3.96 8.14
N TYR A 162 -5.66 -3.78 7.46
CA TYR A 162 -4.81 -2.60 7.52
C TYR A 162 -5.60 -1.31 7.23
N ILE A 163 -6.39 -1.29 6.16
CA ILE A 163 -7.25 -0.14 5.82
C ILE A 163 -8.26 0.14 6.96
N ASN A 164 -8.88 -0.91 7.49
CA ASN A 164 -9.88 -0.76 8.55
C ASN A 164 -9.26 -0.28 9.88
N PHE A 165 -8.14 -0.84 10.30
CA PHE A 165 -7.44 -0.43 11.52
C PHE A 165 -6.74 0.92 11.34
N GLY A 166 -6.19 1.23 10.17
CA GLY A 166 -5.65 2.53 9.83
C GLY A 166 -6.68 3.67 9.98
N LYS A 167 -7.95 3.39 9.62
CA LYS A 167 -9.04 4.34 9.87
C LYS A 167 -9.37 4.53 11.36
N ARG A 168 -9.24 3.49 12.18
CA ARG A 168 -9.46 3.61 13.64
C ARG A 168 -8.45 4.53 14.31
N VAL A 169 -7.21 4.53 13.86
CA VAL A 169 -6.15 5.42 14.35
C VAL A 169 -6.10 6.77 13.61
N GLY A 170 -7.13 7.05 12.79
CA GLY A 170 -7.21 8.25 11.96
C GLY A 170 -7.24 9.58 12.72
N HIS A 171 -7.64 9.58 13.99
CA HIS A 171 -7.65 10.76 14.87
C HIS A 171 -6.26 11.13 15.41
N LEU A 172 -5.32 10.19 15.42
CA LEU A 172 -3.95 10.43 15.86
C LEU A 172 -3.09 11.04 14.75
N PRO A 173 -2.07 11.86 15.05
CA PRO A 173 -1.11 12.35 14.05
C PRO A 173 -0.39 11.20 13.33
N VAL A 174 -0.03 11.41 12.05
CA VAL A 174 0.77 10.45 11.27
C VAL A 174 2.13 10.21 11.94
N SER A 175 2.71 11.27 12.53
CA SER A 175 3.97 11.22 13.27
C SER A 175 3.98 10.28 14.48
N ILE A 176 2.82 9.86 14.97
CA ILE A 176 2.67 8.87 16.04
C ILE A 176 2.35 7.50 15.45
N THR A 177 1.33 7.45 14.59
CA THR A 177 0.78 6.17 14.12
C THR A 177 1.70 5.46 13.12
N ALA A 178 2.38 6.19 12.24
CA ALA A 178 3.26 5.57 11.25
C ALA A 178 4.50 4.91 11.89
N PRO A 179 5.30 5.59 12.74
CA PRO A 179 6.46 4.98 13.36
C PRO A 179 6.12 3.84 14.31
N LEU A 180 5.06 3.97 15.11
CA LEU A 180 4.65 2.91 16.05
C LEU A 180 4.05 1.71 15.30
N GLY A 181 3.27 1.95 14.25
CA GLY A 181 2.77 0.89 13.38
C GLY A 181 3.90 0.14 12.68
N ALA A 182 4.89 0.86 12.14
CA ALA A 182 6.08 0.27 11.55
C ALA A 182 6.91 -0.52 12.58
N ALA A 183 7.03 -0.02 13.81
CA ALA A 183 7.71 -0.73 14.89
C ALA A 183 7.04 -2.06 15.24
N VAL A 184 5.70 -2.07 15.36
CA VAL A 184 4.94 -3.30 15.59
C VAL A 184 5.09 -4.25 14.40
N ALA A 185 5.01 -3.75 13.16
CA ALA A 185 5.23 -4.56 11.96
C ALA A 185 6.64 -5.17 11.96
N ALA A 186 7.67 -4.40 12.33
CA ALA A 186 9.04 -4.90 12.47
C ALA A 186 9.15 -6.00 13.54
N VAL A 187 8.51 -5.84 14.71
CA VAL A 187 8.48 -6.87 15.76
C VAL A 187 7.89 -8.18 15.25
N VAL A 188 6.89 -8.12 14.37
CA VAL A 188 6.28 -9.33 13.75
C VAL A 188 7.20 -9.96 12.73
N VAL A 189 7.86 -9.16 11.89
CA VAL A 189 8.54 -9.66 10.67
C VAL A 189 10.03 -9.91 10.88
N VAL A 190 10.72 -9.08 11.69
CA VAL A 190 12.17 -9.21 11.88
C VAL A 190 12.59 -10.58 12.43
N PRO A 191 11.89 -11.16 13.44
CA PRO A 191 12.25 -12.51 13.91
C PRO A 191 12.18 -13.56 12.81
N VAL A 192 11.19 -13.48 11.92
CA VAL A 192 11.02 -14.39 10.78
C VAL A 192 12.18 -14.24 9.79
N GLY A 193 12.57 -12.99 9.47
CA GLY A 193 13.69 -12.72 8.59
C GLY A 193 15.04 -13.15 9.17
N VAL A 194 15.26 -12.92 10.46
CA VAL A 194 16.48 -13.35 11.16
C VAL A 194 16.57 -14.88 11.19
N ALA A 195 15.48 -15.58 11.48
CA ALA A 195 15.45 -17.03 11.46
C ALA A 195 15.74 -17.63 10.09
N HIS A 196 15.37 -16.90 8.99
CA HIS A 196 15.56 -17.37 7.63
C HIS A 196 16.94 -17.02 7.05
N ALA A 197 17.37 -15.78 7.16
CA ALA A 197 18.58 -15.27 6.50
C ALA A 197 19.82 -15.22 7.43
N GLY A 198 19.63 -15.31 8.74
CA GLY A 198 20.71 -15.42 9.72
C GLY A 198 21.77 -14.32 9.57
N ALA A 199 23.03 -14.71 9.56
CA ALA A 199 24.17 -13.79 9.48
C ALA A 199 24.27 -13.01 8.15
N ALA A 200 23.64 -13.48 7.07
CA ALA A 200 23.63 -12.77 5.79
C ALA A 200 23.00 -11.38 5.89
N LEU A 201 22.10 -11.17 6.85
CA LEU A 201 21.49 -9.83 7.12
C LEU A 201 22.52 -8.80 7.60
N LEU A 202 23.68 -9.23 8.14
CA LEU A 202 24.69 -8.36 8.71
C LEU A 202 25.78 -7.98 7.69
N SER A 203 25.71 -8.47 6.46
CA SER A 203 26.64 -8.06 5.39
C SER A 203 26.55 -6.54 5.16
N PRO A 204 27.67 -5.80 5.08
CA PRO A 204 27.68 -4.35 4.88
C PRO A 204 26.93 -3.92 3.61
N SER A 205 27.06 -4.69 2.51
CA SER A 205 26.34 -4.43 1.26
C SER A 205 24.82 -4.54 1.44
N VAL A 206 24.37 -5.60 2.12
CA VAL A 206 22.96 -5.86 2.42
C VAL A 206 22.38 -4.80 3.34
N LEU A 207 23.11 -4.39 4.37
CA LEU A 207 22.67 -3.34 5.30
C LEU A 207 22.53 -1.98 4.60
N LEU A 208 23.51 -1.58 3.79
CA LEU A 208 23.48 -0.30 3.06
C LEU A 208 22.33 -0.27 2.04
N THR A 209 22.21 -1.32 1.22
CA THR A 209 21.12 -1.48 0.26
C THR A 209 19.77 -1.55 0.97
N GLY A 210 19.70 -2.32 2.07
CA GLY A 210 18.50 -2.47 2.89
C GLY A 210 18.02 -1.15 3.47
N LEU A 211 18.94 -0.27 3.90
CA LEU A 211 18.61 1.06 4.40
C LEU A 211 17.97 1.94 3.31
N GLY A 212 18.58 1.98 2.13
CA GLY A 212 18.05 2.72 0.97
C GLY A 212 16.69 2.20 0.53
N VAL A 213 16.55 0.90 0.41
CA VAL A 213 15.28 0.23 0.08
C VAL A 213 14.23 0.52 1.14
N ALA A 214 14.56 0.46 2.44
CA ALA A 214 13.62 0.75 3.53
C ALA A 214 13.10 2.19 3.48
N LEU A 215 13.95 3.16 3.17
CA LEU A 215 13.53 4.55 3.04
C LEU A 215 12.55 4.73 1.89
N ILE A 216 12.91 4.24 0.70
CA ILE A 216 12.14 4.45 -0.54
C ILE A 216 10.88 3.59 -0.57
N SER A 217 10.95 2.31 -0.19
CA SER A 217 9.83 1.38 -0.32
C SER A 217 8.97 1.21 0.93
N CYS A 218 9.35 1.80 2.05
CA CYS A 218 8.59 1.65 3.30
C CYS A 218 8.37 2.98 4.04
N ALA A 219 9.42 3.65 4.49
CA ALA A 219 9.26 4.80 5.39
C ALA A 219 8.49 5.95 4.74
N ILE A 220 8.84 6.33 3.51
CA ILE A 220 8.12 7.35 2.73
C ILE A 220 6.72 6.85 2.35
N PRO A 221 6.55 5.69 1.70
CA PRO A 221 5.22 5.21 1.31
C PRO A 221 4.25 5.06 2.48
N ILE A 222 4.64 4.41 3.57
CA ILE A 222 3.77 4.21 4.75
C ILE A 222 3.28 5.55 5.31
N SER A 223 4.15 6.56 5.35
CA SER A 223 3.79 7.89 5.84
C SER A 223 2.77 8.58 4.93
N LEU A 224 3.00 8.55 3.62
CA LEU A 224 2.11 9.13 2.61
C LEU A 224 0.77 8.39 2.53
N GLU A 225 0.81 7.07 2.54
CA GLU A 225 -0.37 6.21 2.48
C GLU A 225 -1.25 6.38 3.71
N LEU A 226 -0.67 6.37 4.91
CA LEU A 226 -1.42 6.61 6.14
C LEU A 226 -2.01 8.02 6.18
N PHE A 227 -1.27 9.02 5.69
CA PHE A 227 -1.80 10.37 5.53
C PHE A 227 -3.02 10.38 4.59
N ALA A 228 -2.91 9.75 3.41
CA ALA A 228 -4.01 9.65 2.47
C ALA A 228 -5.20 8.88 3.07
N LEU A 229 -4.95 7.73 3.71
CA LEU A 229 -5.97 6.90 4.34
C LEU A 229 -6.77 7.64 5.41
N LYS A 230 -6.14 8.56 6.16
CA LYS A 230 -6.83 9.37 7.17
C LYS A 230 -7.77 10.39 6.56
N HIS A 231 -7.42 10.97 5.40
CA HIS A 231 -8.15 12.08 4.79
C HIS A 231 -9.15 11.63 3.71
N LEU A 232 -8.96 10.45 3.11
CA LEU A 232 -9.84 9.90 2.08
C LEU A 232 -10.88 8.94 2.66
N PRO A 233 -12.10 8.86 2.09
CA PRO A 233 -13.02 7.78 2.36
C PRO A 233 -12.44 6.42 1.97
N LYS A 234 -12.83 5.32 2.66
CA LYS A 234 -12.28 3.98 2.41
C LYS A 234 -12.45 3.50 0.96
N HIS A 235 -13.62 3.77 0.34
CA HIS A 235 -13.87 3.39 -1.05
C HIS A 235 -12.97 4.16 -2.02
N VAL A 236 -12.72 5.45 -1.79
CA VAL A 236 -11.79 6.25 -2.61
C VAL A 236 -10.37 5.73 -2.44
N PHE A 237 -9.94 5.52 -1.19
CA PHE A 237 -8.62 4.98 -0.89
C PHE A 237 -8.41 3.61 -1.57
N GLY A 238 -9.35 2.66 -1.39
CA GLY A 238 -9.26 1.33 -1.98
C GLY A 238 -9.24 1.33 -3.52
N THR A 239 -10.02 2.24 -4.15
CA THR A 239 -10.00 2.37 -5.61
C THR A 239 -8.72 3.07 -6.10
N MET A 240 -8.22 4.08 -5.36
CA MET A 240 -6.98 4.77 -5.73
C MET A 240 -5.75 3.85 -5.61
N THR A 241 -5.69 3.00 -4.58
CA THR A 241 -4.60 2.01 -4.44
C THR A 241 -4.59 1.00 -5.59
N SER A 242 -5.74 0.72 -6.25
CA SER A 242 -5.75 -0.16 -7.43
C SER A 242 -4.97 0.40 -8.63
N MET A 243 -4.51 1.65 -8.59
CA MET A 243 -3.58 2.20 -9.58
C MET A 243 -2.16 1.61 -9.47
N GLU A 244 -1.81 0.97 -8.37
CA GLU A 244 -0.45 0.46 -8.16
C GLU A 244 0.04 -0.45 -9.29
N PRO A 245 -0.71 -1.46 -9.77
CA PRO A 245 -0.29 -2.27 -10.92
C PRO A 245 -0.13 -1.46 -12.21
N ALA A 246 -0.99 -0.46 -12.42
CA ALA A 246 -0.91 0.41 -13.60
C ALA A 246 0.35 1.30 -13.54
N VAL A 247 0.64 1.88 -12.37
CA VAL A 247 1.86 2.67 -12.16
C VAL A 247 3.10 1.79 -12.27
N ALA A 248 3.06 0.56 -11.74
CA ALA A 248 4.16 -0.40 -11.87
C ALA A 248 4.46 -0.74 -13.34
N ALA A 249 3.42 -0.98 -14.15
CA ALA A 249 3.56 -1.24 -15.57
C ALA A 249 4.13 -0.03 -16.35
N LEU A 250 3.68 1.18 -16.02
CA LEU A 250 4.22 2.41 -16.61
C LEU A 250 5.68 2.65 -16.23
N LEU A 251 6.06 2.35 -14.99
CA LEU A 251 7.46 2.43 -14.55
C LEU A 251 8.33 1.38 -15.24
N ALA A 252 7.82 0.17 -15.47
CA ALA A 252 8.51 -0.88 -16.24
C ALA A 252 8.73 -0.44 -17.69
N LEU A 253 7.74 0.18 -18.33
CA LEU A 253 7.89 0.76 -19.67
C LEU A 253 9.01 1.81 -19.72
N VAL A 254 9.00 2.75 -18.76
CA VAL A 254 9.94 3.91 -18.77
C VAL A 254 11.33 3.52 -18.30
N LEU A 255 11.46 2.69 -17.24
CA LEU A 255 12.73 2.37 -16.61
C LEU A 255 13.41 1.12 -17.18
N LEU A 256 12.61 0.14 -17.64
CA LEU A 256 13.10 -1.14 -18.16
C LEU A 256 13.00 -1.25 -19.68
N GLY A 257 12.36 -0.28 -20.35
CA GLY A 257 12.13 -0.31 -21.78
C GLY A 257 11.19 -1.44 -22.23
N GLU A 258 10.37 -1.97 -21.33
CA GLU A 258 9.41 -3.03 -21.64
C GLU A 258 8.32 -2.50 -22.58
N VAL A 259 7.99 -3.25 -23.63
CA VAL A 259 6.93 -2.87 -24.56
C VAL A 259 5.59 -3.38 -24.01
N LEU A 260 4.68 -2.45 -23.75
CA LEU A 260 3.33 -2.81 -23.31
C LEU A 260 2.49 -3.31 -24.47
N SER A 261 1.78 -4.43 -24.29
CA SER A 261 0.78 -4.90 -25.22
C SER A 261 -0.43 -3.95 -25.28
N PHE A 262 -1.18 -3.99 -26.38
CA PHE A 262 -2.42 -3.22 -26.51
C PHE A 262 -3.40 -3.50 -25.35
N THR A 263 -3.54 -4.76 -24.95
CA THR A 263 -4.39 -5.17 -23.81
C THR A 263 -3.93 -4.53 -22.51
N GLN A 264 -2.61 -4.48 -22.26
CA GLN A 264 -2.06 -3.82 -21.07
C GLN A 264 -2.29 -2.30 -21.09
N CYS A 265 -2.18 -1.66 -22.26
CA CYS A 265 -2.50 -0.23 -22.39
C CYS A 265 -3.98 0.04 -22.07
N VAL A 266 -4.90 -0.79 -22.59
CA VAL A 266 -6.33 -0.69 -22.27
C VAL A 266 -6.58 -0.93 -20.77
N ALA A 267 -5.96 -1.94 -20.18
CA ALA A 267 -6.05 -2.24 -18.75
C ALA A 267 -5.62 -1.05 -17.89
N ILE A 268 -4.47 -0.46 -18.20
CA ILE A 268 -3.94 0.73 -17.49
C ILE A 268 -4.93 1.90 -17.62
N ALA A 269 -5.44 2.16 -18.83
CA ALA A 269 -6.41 3.23 -19.06
C ALA A 269 -7.70 3.04 -18.26
N LEU A 270 -8.22 1.82 -18.16
CA LEU A 270 -9.39 1.48 -17.34
C LEU A 270 -9.14 1.72 -15.85
N ILE A 271 -8.02 1.25 -15.32
CA ILE A 271 -7.65 1.42 -13.90
C ILE A 271 -7.49 2.90 -13.57
N MET A 272 -6.79 3.66 -14.42
CA MET A 272 -6.58 5.09 -14.20
C MET A 272 -7.89 5.88 -14.26
N THR A 273 -8.77 5.56 -15.22
CA THR A 273 -10.09 6.17 -15.36
C THR A 273 -10.96 5.86 -14.14
N ALA A 274 -10.98 4.62 -13.67
CA ALA A 274 -11.71 4.21 -12.47
C ALA A 274 -11.25 4.99 -11.22
N SER A 275 -9.95 5.08 -11.01
CA SER A 275 -9.36 5.75 -9.85
C SER A 275 -9.61 7.27 -9.90
N MET A 276 -9.43 7.89 -11.07
CA MET A 276 -9.70 9.31 -11.27
C MET A 276 -11.18 9.62 -11.10
N GLY A 277 -12.07 8.83 -11.73
CA GLY A 277 -13.52 8.99 -11.63
C GLY A 277 -14.02 8.85 -10.18
N CYS A 278 -13.50 7.89 -9.43
CA CYS A 278 -13.79 7.71 -8.02
C CYS A 278 -13.36 8.94 -7.19
N ALA A 279 -12.15 9.43 -7.40
CA ALA A 279 -11.61 10.60 -6.69
C ALA A 279 -12.42 11.87 -7.00
N LEU A 280 -12.72 12.15 -8.27
CA LEU A 280 -13.49 13.33 -8.70
C LEU A 280 -14.92 13.30 -8.17
N THR A 281 -15.59 12.15 -8.22
CA THR A 281 -16.96 12.03 -7.70
C THR A 281 -17.01 12.20 -6.18
N ALA A 282 -16.00 11.72 -5.45
CA ALA A 282 -15.88 11.92 -4.02
C ALA A 282 -15.63 13.40 -3.67
N GLN A 283 -14.80 14.10 -4.44
CA GLN A 283 -14.52 15.53 -4.27
C GLN A 283 -15.75 16.37 -4.53
N ALA A 284 -16.47 16.12 -5.63
CA ALA A 284 -17.70 16.83 -5.99
C ALA A 284 -18.80 16.68 -4.91
N ARG A 285 -18.90 15.50 -4.30
CA ARG A 285 -19.85 15.26 -3.18
C ARG A 285 -19.50 16.07 -1.95
N ARG A 286 -18.22 16.15 -1.59
CA ARG A 286 -17.78 16.97 -0.44
C ARG A 286 -18.04 18.44 -0.66
N ALA A 287 -17.83 18.94 -1.87
CA ALA A 287 -18.13 20.34 -2.22
C ALA A 287 -19.62 20.68 -2.03
N LYS A 288 -20.52 19.73 -2.33
CA LYS A 288 -21.96 19.90 -2.14
C LYS A 288 -22.45 19.77 -0.68
N GLN A 289 -21.64 19.14 0.20
CA GLN A 289 -22.00 18.91 1.61
C GLN A 289 -21.51 20.01 2.55
N VAL A 290 -20.69 20.95 2.06
CA VAL A 290 -20.34 22.16 2.83
C VAL A 290 -21.53 23.11 2.72
N PRO A 291 -22.32 23.36 3.81
CA PRO A 291 -23.40 24.31 3.75
C PRO A 291 -22.84 25.70 3.40
N VAL A 292 -23.53 26.40 2.51
CA VAL A 292 -23.34 27.86 2.32
C VAL A 292 -23.85 28.55 3.59
N VAL A 293 -23.04 28.52 4.63
CA VAL A 293 -23.23 29.38 5.82
C VAL A 293 -22.39 30.62 5.58
N ALA A 294 -22.81 31.46 4.64
CA ALA A 294 -22.23 32.79 4.42
C ALA A 294 -23.10 33.65 3.49
N GLU A 295 -24.41 33.71 3.79
CA GLU A 295 -25.25 34.80 3.23
C GLU A 295 -26.40 35.13 4.17
N ALA A 296 -26.09 35.36 5.44
CA ALA A 296 -27.00 36.00 6.38
C ALA A 296 -26.19 36.61 7.54
N ALA A 297 -25.45 37.67 7.25
CA ALA A 297 -24.99 38.63 8.25
C ALA A 297 -24.77 39.99 7.57
#